data_f58b25b7e6fdb08a6b25005fae0689c0
#
_entry.id   f58b25b7e6fdb08a6b25005fae0689c0
#
_cell.length_a   1.000
_cell.length_b   1.000
_cell.length_c   1.000
_cell.angle_alpha   90.00
_cell.angle_beta   90.00
_cell.angle_gamma   90.00
#
_symmetry.space_group_name_H-M   'P 1'
#
loop_
_entity.id
_entity.type
_entity.pdbx_description
1 polymer ?
#
loop_
_entity_poly.entity_id
_entity_poly.type
_entity_poly.pdbx_seq_one_letter_code
_entity_poly.pdbx_strand_id
1 'polypeptide(L)' 'MSYYSFSSALPKKLYVIKISDSNSEPGVRTELITASSAKKAVEKARHQWPEADGMMVVDSRDLI' A
#
# COMPACT_ATOMS: atom_id res chain seq x y z
N MET A 1 20.03 15.65 -12.98
CA MET A 1 19.58 15.12 -12.98
C MET A 1 18.67 14.64 -12.93
N SER A 2 18.36 15.07 -13.07
CA SER A 2 17.62 14.60 -12.95
C SER A 2 16.86 14.07 -13.30
N TYR A 3 16.61 14.08 -13.37
CA TYR A 3 16.16 13.38 -13.68
C TYR A 3 15.41 12.75 -13.59
N TYR A 4 15.10 12.85 -13.41
CA TYR A 4 14.57 12.11 -13.24
C TYR A 4 13.59 12.06 -12.92
N SER A 5 13.68 12.51 -12.55
CA SER A 5 12.57 12.42 -12.09
C SER A 5 11.50 12.09 -12.90
N PHE A 6 11.54 11.64 -13.72
CA PHE A 6 10.70 11.19 -14.38
C PHE A 6 9.80 10.31 -13.92
N SER A 7 10.09 9.62 -13.10
CA SER A 7 9.18 8.76 -12.43
C SER A 7 8.10 9.50 -11.77
N SER A 8 8.35 10.69 -11.48
CA SER A 8 7.33 11.53 -10.91
C SER A 8 6.16 11.74 -11.85
N ALA A 9 6.34 11.46 -13.11
CA ALA A 9 5.25 11.60 -14.06
C ALA A 9 4.30 10.40 -14.03
N LEU A 10 4.65 9.34 -13.36
CA LEU A 10 3.79 8.17 -13.29
C LEU A 10 2.60 8.45 -12.41
N PRO A 11 1.39 8.10 -12.87
CA PRO A 11 0.22 8.26 -12.01
C PRO A 11 0.36 7.35 -10.81
N LYS A 12 -0.07 7.86 -9.67
CA LYS A 12 -0.11 7.09 -8.46
C LYS A 12 -1.56 6.93 -8.05
N LYS A 13 -1.79 5.87 -7.31
CA LYS A 13 -3.10 5.62 -6.75
C LYS A 13 -2.96 5.45 -5.26
N LEU A 14 -4.04 5.78 -4.57
CA LEU A 14 -4.14 5.50 -3.15
C LEU A 14 -4.85 4.18 -3.00
N TYR A 15 -4.21 3.26 -2.29
CA TYR A 15 -4.78 1.94 -2.03
C TYR A 15 -5.15 1.82 -0.57
N VAL A 16 -6.33 1.30 -0.34
CA VAL A 16 -6.79 0.96 1.01
C VAL A 16 -6.51 -0.51 1.20
N ILE A 17 -5.67 -0.85 2.15
CA ILE A 17 -5.23 -2.21 2.37
C ILE A 17 -5.73 -2.68 3.72
N LYS A 18 -6.44 -3.78 3.71
CA LYS A 18 -6.89 -4.43 4.94
C LYS A 18 -5.79 -5.36 5.40
N ILE A 19 -5.36 -5.18 6.63
CA ILE A 19 -4.25 -5.93 7.20
C ILE A 19 -4.78 -6.77 8.34
N SER A 20 -4.49 -8.06 8.30
CA SER A 20 -4.88 -8.99 9.34
C SER A 20 -3.63 -9.34 10.15
N ASP A 21 -3.71 -9.17 11.45
CA ASP A 21 -2.58 -9.42 12.34
C ASP A 21 -3.11 -10.02 13.62
N SER A 22 -2.90 -11.33 13.80
CA SER A 22 -3.43 -12.02 14.96
C SER A 22 -2.73 -11.61 16.25
N ASN A 23 -1.61 -10.91 16.16
CA ASN A 23 -0.87 -10.48 17.34
C ASN A 23 -1.27 -9.09 17.81
N SER A 24 -2.20 -8.45 17.14
CA SER A 24 -2.62 -7.11 17.56
C SER A 24 -4.12 -7.07 17.77
N GLU A 25 -4.54 -6.08 18.51
CA GLU A 25 -5.94 -5.84 18.79
C GLU A 25 -6.35 -4.57 18.05
N PRO A 26 -7.40 -4.64 17.25
CA PRO A 26 -8.42 -5.70 17.16
C PRO A 26 -8.09 -6.84 16.20
N GLY A 27 -6.90 -6.90 15.67
CA GLY A 27 -6.50 -7.97 14.77
C GLY A 27 -6.71 -7.66 13.31
N VAL A 28 -7.50 -6.67 12.99
CA VAL A 28 -7.74 -6.23 11.61
C VAL A 28 -7.76 -4.72 11.59
N ARG A 29 -7.07 -4.14 10.63
CA ARG A 29 -7.09 -2.70 10.45
C ARG A 29 -6.92 -2.37 8.98
N THR A 30 -7.14 -1.12 8.62
CA THR A 30 -6.90 -0.65 7.27
C THR A 30 -5.83 0.42 7.28
N GLU A 31 -5.01 0.42 6.23
CA GLU A 31 -3.96 1.40 6.06
C GLU A 31 -4.04 1.96 4.64
N LEU A 32 -3.59 3.18 4.48
CA LEU A 32 -3.59 3.85 3.19
C LEU A 32 -2.18 3.90 2.66
N ILE A 33 -2.00 3.42 1.43
CA ILE A 33 -0.68 3.37 0.81
C ILE A 33 -0.79 3.87 -0.62
N THR A 34 0.14 4.76 -1.01
CA THR A 34 0.21 5.21 -2.39
C THR A 34 1.22 4.37 -3.13
N ALA A 35 0.87 3.97 -4.34
CA ALA A 35 1.75 3.17 -5.18
C ALA A 35 1.28 3.26 -6.61
N SER A 36 2.09 2.76 -7.54
CA SER A 36 1.74 2.78 -8.95
C SER A 36 0.86 1.59 -9.35
N SER A 37 0.79 0.57 -8.51
CA SER A 37 -0.04 -0.59 -8.78
C SER A 37 -0.41 -1.26 -7.46
N ALA A 38 -1.45 -2.11 -7.51
CA ALA A 38 -1.87 -2.85 -6.33
C ALA A 38 -0.75 -3.75 -5.82
N LYS A 39 -0.03 -4.39 -6.73
CA LYS A 39 1.07 -5.26 -6.34
C LYS A 39 2.13 -4.48 -5.57
N LYS A 40 2.47 -3.30 -6.04
CA LYS A 40 3.46 -2.48 -5.36
C LYS A 40 2.96 -1.99 -4.02
N ALA A 41 1.67 -1.70 -3.92
CA ALA A 41 1.10 -1.29 -2.64
C ALA A 41 1.23 -2.40 -1.61
N VAL A 42 0.94 -3.63 -2.02
CA VAL A 42 1.06 -4.78 -1.12
C VAL A 42 2.51 -5.00 -0.73
N GLU A 43 3.43 -4.84 -1.67
CA GLU A 43 4.85 -4.99 -1.36
C GLU A 43 5.29 -3.97 -0.31
N LYS A 44 4.86 -2.72 -0.47
CA LYS A 44 5.17 -1.70 0.52
C LYS A 44 4.60 -2.04 1.88
N ALA A 45 3.36 -2.54 1.90
CA ALA A 45 2.72 -2.90 3.15
C ALA A 45 3.47 -4.04 3.84
N ARG A 46 3.95 -5.01 3.07
CA ARG A 46 4.69 -6.11 3.66
C ARG A 46 6.01 -5.65 4.27
N HIS A 47 6.62 -4.63 3.68
CA HIS A 47 7.84 -4.07 4.25
C HIS A 47 7.56 -3.32 5.54
N GLN A 48 6.43 -2.64 5.64
CA GLN A 48 6.10 -1.88 6.82
C GLN A 48 5.55 -2.75 7.95
N TRP A 49 4.83 -3.80 7.59
CA TRP A 49 4.20 -4.68 8.58
C TRP A 49 4.54 -6.14 8.27
N PRO A 50 5.81 -6.52 8.44
CA PRO A 50 6.24 -7.86 8.05
C PRO A 50 5.62 -8.96 8.90
N GLU A 51 5.07 -8.63 10.05
CA GLU A 51 4.48 -9.62 10.94
C GLU A 51 3.00 -9.86 10.67
N ALA A 52 2.41 -9.12 9.74
CA ALA A 52 1.00 -9.29 9.45
C ALA A 52 0.74 -10.66 8.83
N ASP A 53 -0.38 -11.27 9.22
CA ASP A 53 -0.76 -12.58 8.71
C ASP A 53 -1.25 -12.51 7.27
N GLY A 54 -1.91 -11.42 6.90
CA GLY A 54 -2.42 -11.27 5.54
C GLY A 54 -2.70 -9.84 5.21
N MET A 55 -2.77 -9.57 3.93
CA MET A 55 -3.05 -8.24 3.41
C MET A 55 -3.90 -8.36 2.17
N MET A 56 -4.82 -7.40 2.00
CA MET A 56 -5.70 -7.41 0.85
C MET A 56 -6.05 -5.98 0.47
N VAL A 57 -5.94 -5.68 -0.81
CA VAL A 57 -6.40 -4.39 -1.32
C VAL A 57 -7.93 -4.44 -1.40
N VAL A 58 -8.58 -3.53 -0.70
CA VAL A 58 -10.05 -3.51 -0.66
C VAL A 58 -10.63 -2.33 -1.42
N ASP A 59 -9.81 -1.33 -1.75
CA ASP A 59 -10.29 -0.18 -2.50
C ASP A 59 -9.09 0.53 -3.10
N SER A 60 -9.34 1.36 -4.09
CA SER A 60 -8.29 2.19 -4.66
C SER A 60 -8.91 3.45 -5.23
N ARG A 61 -8.12 4.51 -5.26
CA ARG A 61 -8.53 5.79 -5.80
C ARG A 61 -7.39 6.42 -6.57
N ASP A 62 -7.72 7.08 -7.66
CA ASP A 62 -6.75 7.87 -8.40
C ASP A 62 -6.46 9.15 -7.63
N LEU A 63 -5.19 9.55 -7.65
CA LEU A 63 -4.77 10.74 -6.93
C LEU A 63 -4.73 11.98 -7.82
N ILE A 64 -5.19 11.88 -9.02
CA ILE A 64 -5.20 13.01 -9.95
C ILE A 64 -6.60 13.53 -10.11
#